data_c991d02b1690a861b5d5f601ccef23c6
#
_entry.id   c991d02b1690a861b5d5f601ccef23c6
#
_cell.length_a   1.000
_cell.length_b   1.000
_cell.length_c   1.000
_cell.angle_alpha   90.00
_cell.angle_beta   90.00
_cell.angle_gamma   90.00
#
_symmetry.space_group_name_H-M   'P 1'
#
loop_
_entity.id
_entity.type
_entity.pdbx_description
1 polymer ?
#
loop_
_entity_poly.entity_id
_entity_poly.type
_entity_poly.pdbx_seq_one_letter_code
_entity_poly.pdbx_strand_id
1 'polypeptide(L)'
;MKKTDVIIIGGGIGGLATALALHDIGLRPRIFEQAKKLNPLGVGINLLPHAVRELTELGLLEQLKATGVALEELRFYTKFGLEIQREARGTKAGYNWPQFAIHRGELQMLLYDAVRA
;
A
#
# COMPACT_ATOMS: atom_id res chain seq x y z
N MET A 1 17.53 23.34 -14.79
CA MET A 1 17.26 23.02 -13.38
C MET A 1 15.79 22.62 -13.22
N LYS A 2 15.53 21.46 -12.63
CA LYS A 2 14.14 21.02 -12.39
C LYS A 2 13.57 21.81 -11.22
N LYS A 3 12.38 22.39 -11.42
CA LYS A 3 11.66 23.02 -10.33
C LYS A 3 11.08 21.95 -9.40
N THR A 4 11.13 22.21 -8.10
CA THR A 4 10.56 21.34 -7.07
C THR A 4 9.57 22.16 -6.26
N ASP A 5 8.35 21.67 -6.15
CA ASP A 5 7.31 22.35 -5.40
C ASP A 5 7.25 21.89 -3.94
N VAL A 6 7.59 20.61 -3.71
CA VAL A 6 7.51 19.98 -2.39
C VAL A 6 8.74 19.08 -2.19
N ILE A 7 9.31 19.15 -1.01
CA ILE A 7 10.41 18.28 -0.59
C ILE A 7 9.83 17.27 0.40
N ILE A 8 10.10 15.98 0.16
CA ILE A 8 9.69 14.89 1.04
C ILE A 8 10.94 14.25 1.63
N ILE A 9 11.01 14.19 2.95
CA ILE A 9 12.12 13.55 3.63
C ILE A 9 11.70 12.12 4.02
N GLY A 10 12.32 11.15 3.39
CA GLY A 10 12.06 9.74 3.61
C GLY A 10 11.36 9.08 2.42
N GLY A 11 11.92 7.96 1.95
CA GLY A 11 11.39 7.14 0.85
C GLY A 11 10.66 5.89 1.33
N GLY A 12 10.02 5.96 2.49
CA GLY A 12 9.15 4.89 2.96
C GLY A 12 7.79 4.90 2.26
N ILE A 13 6.90 4.01 2.68
CA ILE A 13 5.56 3.88 2.08
C ILE A 13 4.82 5.23 2.10
N GLY A 14 4.83 5.93 3.24
CA GLY A 14 4.16 7.22 3.36
C GLY A 14 4.73 8.29 2.43
N GLY A 15 6.05 8.40 2.36
CA GLY A 15 6.70 9.37 1.48
C GLY A 15 6.47 9.10 0.00
N LEU A 16 6.57 7.84 -0.40
CA LEU A 16 6.34 7.43 -1.79
C LEU A 16 4.87 7.64 -2.19
N ALA A 17 3.92 7.25 -1.33
CA ALA A 17 2.50 7.46 -1.60
C ALA A 17 2.17 8.95 -1.69
N THR A 18 2.75 9.76 -0.81
CA THR A 18 2.59 11.22 -0.83
C THR A 18 3.10 11.81 -2.15
N ALA A 19 4.27 11.36 -2.62
CA ALA A 19 4.82 11.82 -3.89
C ALA A 19 3.89 11.52 -5.06
N LEU A 20 3.31 10.31 -5.11
CA LEU A 20 2.37 9.93 -6.15
C LEU A 20 1.11 10.80 -6.12
N ALA A 21 0.56 11.03 -4.92
CA ALA A 21 -0.63 11.85 -4.75
C ALA A 21 -0.37 13.31 -5.17
N LEU A 22 0.78 13.86 -4.81
CA LEU A 22 1.16 15.22 -5.19
C LEU A 22 1.37 15.34 -6.70
N HIS A 23 2.01 14.36 -7.31
CA HIS A 23 2.19 14.34 -8.75
C HIS A 23 0.84 14.30 -9.48
N ASP A 24 -0.11 13.54 -8.95
CA ASP A 24 -1.44 13.40 -9.53
C ASP A 24 -2.20 14.72 -9.60
N ILE A 25 -1.93 15.66 -8.70
CA ILE A 25 -2.52 17.00 -8.70
C ILE A 25 -1.63 18.07 -9.34
N GLY A 26 -0.57 17.65 -10.04
CA GLY A 26 0.28 18.55 -10.83
C GLY A 26 1.44 19.18 -10.09
N LEU A 27 1.73 18.75 -8.86
CA LEU A 27 2.89 19.21 -8.11
C LEU A 27 4.10 18.36 -8.40
N ARG A 28 5.29 18.91 -8.18
CA ARG A 28 6.56 18.26 -8.47
C ARG A 28 7.30 17.93 -7.17
N PRO A 29 7.04 16.76 -6.59
CA PRO A 29 7.71 16.36 -5.36
C PRO A 29 9.13 15.89 -5.63
N ARG A 30 9.99 16.06 -4.64
CA ARG A 30 11.34 15.51 -4.63
C ARG A 30 11.57 14.81 -3.30
N ILE A 31 12.01 13.55 -3.38
CA ILE A 31 12.20 12.70 -2.20
C ILE A 31 13.68 12.57 -1.89
N PHE A 32 14.02 12.76 -0.61
CA PHE A 32 15.37 12.50 -0.11
C PHE A 32 15.30 11.33 0.87
N GLU A 33 16.08 10.28 0.60
CA GLU A 33 16.15 9.09 1.42
C GLU A 33 17.60 8.86 1.86
N GLN A 34 17.79 8.61 3.17
CA GLN A 34 19.12 8.39 3.73
C GLN A 34 19.72 7.04 3.35
N ALA A 35 18.90 6.04 3.05
CA ALA A 35 19.39 4.73 2.61
C ALA A 35 19.96 4.84 1.20
N LYS A 36 21.15 4.30 0.98
CA LYS A 36 21.79 4.29 -0.35
C LYS A 36 21.01 3.44 -1.33
N LYS A 37 20.32 2.41 -0.85
CA LYS A 37 19.50 1.50 -1.64
C LYS A 37 18.27 1.10 -0.84
N LEU A 38 17.10 1.17 -1.47
CA LEU A 38 15.87 0.67 -0.87
C LEU A 38 15.87 -0.86 -0.96
N ASN A 39 15.79 -1.50 0.20
CA ASN A 39 15.68 -2.94 0.30
C ASN A 39 14.26 -3.32 0.71
N PRO A 40 13.65 -4.34 0.09
CA PRO A 40 12.30 -4.76 0.44
C PRO A 40 12.31 -5.50 1.78
N LEU A 41 12.36 -4.74 2.87
CA LEU A 41 12.38 -5.27 4.22
C LEU A 41 10.98 -5.18 4.84
N GLY A 42 10.74 -6.03 5.80
CA GLY A 42 9.56 -5.94 6.64
C GLY A 42 8.79 -7.25 6.72
N VAL A 43 7.59 -7.12 7.28
CA VAL A 43 6.65 -8.20 7.52
C VAL A 43 5.38 -7.98 6.70
N GLY A 44 4.42 -8.89 6.84
CA GLY A 44 3.12 -8.70 6.21
C GLY A 44 2.34 -7.57 6.87
N ILE A 45 1.62 -6.81 6.07
CA ILE A 45 0.69 -5.80 6.55
C ILE A 45 -0.66 -5.96 5.86
N ASN A 46 -1.69 -5.42 6.46
CA ASN A 46 -3.02 -5.37 5.88
C ASN A 46 -3.30 -3.97 5.37
N LEU A 47 -3.68 -3.88 4.10
CA LEU A 47 -4.20 -2.66 3.50
C LEU A 47 -5.72 -2.71 3.58
N LEU A 48 -6.30 -1.86 4.40
CA LEU A 48 -7.74 -1.78 4.57
C LEU A 48 -8.41 -1.13 3.34
N PRO A 49 -9.73 -1.32 3.15
CA PRO A 49 -10.40 -0.80 1.95
C PRO A 49 -10.20 0.69 1.69
N HIS A 50 -10.14 1.52 2.72
CA HIS A 50 -9.90 2.96 2.54
C HIS A 50 -8.51 3.28 2.01
N ALA A 51 -7.49 2.51 2.38
CA ALA A 51 -6.14 2.64 1.82
C ALA A 51 -6.09 2.14 0.38
N VAL A 52 -6.75 1.02 0.10
CA VAL A 52 -6.84 0.46 -1.25
C VAL A 52 -7.56 1.43 -2.18
N ARG A 53 -8.59 2.13 -1.69
CA ARG A 53 -9.26 3.19 -2.46
C ARG A 53 -8.27 4.24 -2.95
N GLU A 54 -7.44 4.77 -2.06
CA GLU A 54 -6.47 5.80 -2.42
C GLU A 54 -5.45 5.30 -3.44
N LEU A 55 -4.95 4.08 -3.25
CA LEU A 55 -4.00 3.48 -4.19
C LEU A 55 -4.65 3.15 -5.54
N THR A 56 -5.92 2.79 -5.54
CA THR A 56 -6.69 2.55 -6.77
C THR A 56 -6.83 3.84 -7.56
N GLU A 57 -7.12 4.95 -6.90
CA GLU A 57 -7.20 6.27 -7.54
C GLU A 57 -5.87 6.70 -8.15
N LEU A 58 -4.75 6.21 -7.59
CA LEU A 58 -3.41 6.44 -8.15
C LEU A 58 -3.06 5.45 -9.27
N GLY A 59 -3.98 4.56 -9.66
CA GLY A 59 -3.79 3.62 -10.76
C GLY A 59 -3.03 2.35 -10.39
N LEU A 60 -2.97 1.97 -9.11
CA LEU A 60 -2.12 0.86 -8.65
C LEU A 60 -2.88 -0.43 -8.31
N LEU A 61 -4.19 -0.50 -8.59
CA LEU A 61 -4.98 -1.66 -8.19
C LEU A 61 -4.47 -2.98 -8.81
N GLU A 62 -4.11 -2.97 -10.08
CA GLU A 62 -3.64 -4.18 -10.74
C GLU A 62 -2.32 -4.67 -10.17
N GLN A 63 -1.43 -3.76 -9.81
CA GLN A 63 -0.17 -4.10 -9.15
C GLN A 63 -0.42 -4.68 -7.75
N LEU A 64 -1.40 -4.15 -7.02
CA LEU A 64 -1.78 -4.69 -5.71
C LEU A 64 -2.34 -6.11 -5.86
N LYS A 65 -3.18 -6.36 -6.85
CA LYS A 65 -3.73 -7.70 -7.12
C LYS A 65 -2.63 -8.70 -7.47
N ALA A 66 -1.62 -8.26 -8.21
CA ALA A 66 -0.51 -9.13 -8.61
C ALA A 66 0.45 -9.46 -7.45
N THR A 67 0.55 -8.56 -6.47
CA THR A 67 1.54 -8.65 -5.39
C THR A 67 0.94 -9.16 -4.08
N GLY A 68 -0.29 -8.76 -3.77
CA GLY A 68 -0.96 -9.08 -2.52
C GLY A 68 -2.01 -10.17 -2.65
N VAL A 69 -2.66 -10.47 -1.53
CA VAL A 69 -3.76 -11.42 -1.46
C VAL A 69 -5.00 -10.68 -0.98
N ALA A 70 -6.08 -10.74 -1.78
CA ALA A 70 -7.36 -10.17 -1.37
C ALA A 70 -7.97 -11.02 -0.26
N LEU A 71 -8.25 -10.39 0.87
CA LEU A 71 -8.81 -11.07 2.04
C LEU A 71 -10.33 -10.92 2.03
N GLU A 72 -11.01 -12.04 2.27
CA GLU A 72 -12.47 -12.08 2.33
C GLU A 72 -13.00 -12.23 3.75
N GLU A 73 -12.27 -12.92 4.61
CA GLU A 73 -12.70 -13.23 5.97
C GLU A 73 -11.54 -13.22 6.95
N LEU A 74 -11.85 -12.85 8.19
CA LEU A 74 -10.98 -13.03 9.35
C LEU A 74 -11.66 -14.02 10.28
N ARG A 75 -10.96 -15.09 10.65
CA ARG A 75 -11.49 -16.15 11.50
C ARG A 75 -10.64 -16.32 12.74
N PHE A 76 -11.29 -16.48 13.87
CA PHE A 76 -10.63 -16.75 15.15
C PHE A 76 -10.98 -18.14 15.62
N TYR A 77 -9.97 -18.88 16.09
CA TYR A 77 -10.13 -20.26 16.57
C TYR A 77 -9.55 -20.41 17.97
N THR A 78 -10.08 -21.38 18.73
CA THR A 78 -9.43 -21.82 19.96
C THR A 78 -8.16 -22.60 19.61
N LYS A 79 -7.31 -22.86 20.60
CA LYS A 79 -6.12 -23.71 20.42
C LYS A 79 -6.47 -25.15 20.01
N PHE A 80 -7.75 -25.57 20.17
CA PHE A 80 -8.24 -26.89 19.78
C PHE A 80 -8.86 -26.92 18.38
N GLY A 81 -8.82 -25.80 17.67
CA GLY A 81 -9.36 -25.71 16.31
C GLY A 81 -10.86 -25.39 16.22
N LEU A 82 -11.49 -25.03 17.34
CA LEU A 82 -12.90 -24.63 17.33
C LEU A 82 -13.02 -23.16 16.92
N GLU A 83 -13.90 -22.86 15.96
CA GLU A 83 -14.13 -21.50 15.49
C GLU A 83 -14.87 -20.69 16.57
N ILE A 84 -14.28 -19.54 16.95
CA ILE A 84 -14.87 -18.61 17.91
C ILE A 84 -15.69 -17.54 17.16
N GLN A 85 -15.12 -16.96 16.11
CA GLN A 85 -15.69 -15.82 15.42
C GLN A 85 -15.22 -15.79 13.97
N ARG A 86 -16.08 -15.28 13.09
CA ARG A 86 -15.80 -15.06 11.68
C ARG A 86 -16.29 -13.66 11.30
N GLU A 87 -15.42 -12.88 10.66
CA GLU A 87 -15.75 -11.54 10.20
C GLU A 87 -15.50 -11.44 8.70
N ALA A 88 -16.46 -10.91 7.96
CA ALA A 88 -16.27 -10.57 6.55
C ALA A 88 -15.32 -9.38 6.41
N ARG A 89 -14.50 -9.39 5.38
CA ARG A 89 -13.52 -8.34 5.09
C ARG A 89 -13.59 -7.91 3.64
N GLY A 90 -13.13 -6.67 3.37
CA GLY A 90 -13.04 -6.13 2.03
C GLY A 90 -14.39 -6.07 1.32
N THR A 91 -14.43 -6.50 0.07
CA THR A 91 -15.66 -6.48 -0.73
C THR A 91 -16.75 -7.40 -0.15
N LYS A 92 -16.36 -8.48 0.48
CA LYS A 92 -17.30 -9.40 1.13
C LYS A 92 -18.00 -8.76 2.34
N ALA A 93 -17.37 -7.77 2.98
CA ALA A 93 -17.97 -7.00 4.07
C ALA A 93 -18.85 -5.85 3.58
N GLY A 94 -18.96 -5.65 2.28
CA GLY A 94 -19.78 -4.60 1.68
C GLY A 94 -19.02 -3.35 1.25
N TYR A 95 -17.70 -3.33 1.37
CA TYR A 95 -16.89 -2.22 0.90
C TYR A 95 -16.74 -2.27 -0.62
N ASN A 96 -16.58 -1.12 -1.27
CA ASN A 96 -16.37 -1.03 -2.72
C ASN A 96 -14.95 -1.42 -3.13
N TRP A 97 -14.04 -1.52 -2.17
CA TRP A 97 -12.64 -1.88 -2.41
C TRP A 97 -12.26 -3.09 -1.58
N PRO A 98 -11.35 -3.94 -2.09
CA PRO A 98 -10.89 -5.10 -1.34
C PRO A 98 -9.96 -4.70 -0.20
N GLN A 99 -9.72 -5.64 0.71
CA GLN A 99 -8.65 -5.59 1.69
C GLN A 99 -7.55 -6.52 1.23
N PHE A 100 -6.30 -6.06 1.25
CA PHE A 100 -5.15 -6.89 0.85
C PHE A 100 -4.24 -7.19 2.03
N ALA A 101 -3.76 -8.43 2.09
CA ALA A 101 -2.56 -8.76 2.84
C ALA A 101 -1.39 -8.70 1.87
N ILE A 102 -0.35 -7.96 2.20
CA ILE A 102 0.79 -7.76 1.32
C ILE A 102 2.08 -7.68 2.14
N HIS A 103 3.19 -8.13 1.56
CA HIS A 103 4.50 -7.94 2.18
C HIS A 103 4.87 -6.45 2.13
N ARG A 104 5.23 -5.89 3.29
CA ARG A 104 5.48 -4.45 3.41
C ARG A 104 6.58 -3.96 2.47
N GLY A 105 7.67 -4.72 2.37
CA GLY A 105 8.79 -4.38 1.47
C GLY A 105 8.39 -4.41 0.00
N GLU A 106 7.55 -5.37 -0.39
CA GLU A 106 7.04 -5.44 -1.76
C GLU A 106 6.12 -4.27 -2.08
N LEU A 107 5.29 -3.84 -1.13
CA LEU A 107 4.47 -2.64 -1.29
C LEU A 107 5.36 -1.40 -1.47
N GLN A 108 6.41 -1.26 -0.67
CA GLN A 108 7.35 -0.15 -0.81
C GLN A 108 7.98 -0.12 -2.19
N MET A 109 8.42 -1.27 -2.71
CA MET A 109 9.03 -1.34 -4.04
C MET A 109 8.04 -1.07 -5.16
N LEU A 110 6.80 -1.52 -5.00
CA LEU A 110 5.71 -1.22 -5.93
C LEU A 110 5.50 0.30 -6.05
N LEU A 111 5.45 0.98 -4.92
CA LEU A 111 5.30 2.44 -4.88
C LEU A 111 6.54 3.15 -5.44
N TYR A 112 7.73 2.66 -5.12
CA TYR A 112 8.99 3.19 -5.64
C TYR A 112 9.04 3.11 -7.16
N ASP A 113 8.67 1.97 -7.73
CA ASP A 113 8.64 1.78 -9.18
C ASP A 113 7.65 2.74 -9.85
N ALA A 114 6.49 2.97 -9.22
CA ALA A 114 5.50 3.93 -9.71
C ALA A 114 6.03 5.37 -9.68
N VAL A 115 6.77 5.74 -8.63
CA VAL A 115 7.37 7.09 -8.52
C VAL A 115 8.44 7.31 -9.59
N ARG A 116 9.20 6.27 -9.92
CA ARG A 116 10.25 6.34 -10.94
C ARG A 116 9.73 6.47 -12.36
N ALA A 117 8.53 6.00 -12.59
CA ALA A 117 7.94 5.99 -13.92
C ALA A 117 7.61 7.39 -14.44
#